data_1494c388cc195e56e61b0b9d5a47c131
#
_entry.id   1494c388cc195e56e61b0b9d5a47c131
#
_cell.length_a   1.000
_cell.length_b   1.000
_cell.length_c   1.000
_cell.angle_alpha   90.00
_cell.angle_beta   90.00
_cell.angle_gamma   90.00
#
_symmetry.space_group_name_H-M   'P 1'
#
loop_
_entity.id
_entity.type
_entity.pdbx_description
1 polymer ?
#
loop_
_entity_poly.entity_id
_entity_poly.type
_entity_poly.pdbx_seq_one_letter_code
_entity_poly.pdbx_strand_id
1 'polypeptide(L)'
;MAGITRKVKVRCGDNWRFGRGGAADATWLRAHGYSVEVIPAVEYRGEAVSSTRIRAALERGEVEDACAMLGRPFVVRGEVFAGKGEGSRLGYPTVNLKPSSLNIRLPLGVYAVEAGGVRAVANYGFAPTFGERAWEEPVVEVHFLRPAPDVQGGGFAEVKLLRFLRPERRFESPDALKSQIARDCAAALA
;
A
#
# COMPACT_ATOMS: atom_id res chain seq x y z
N MET A 1 50.55 -13.18 -4.58
CA MET A 1 49.31 -12.41 -4.47
C MET A 1 48.22 -13.36 -4.02
N ALA A 2 47.80 -13.30 -2.76
CA ALA A 2 46.69 -14.14 -2.24
C ALA A 2 45.38 -13.53 -2.72
N GLY A 3 44.72 -14.18 -3.68
CA GLY A 3 43.39 -13.77 -4.14
C GLY A 3 42.39 -13.91 -3.03
N ILE A 4 41.74 -12.80 -2.64
CA ILE A 4 40.62 -12.80 -1.72
C ILE A 4 39.42 -13.46 -2.44
N THR A 5 39.25 -14.77 -2.26
CA THR A 5 38.08 -15.49 -2.75
C THR A 5 36.94 -15.14 -1.82
N ARG A 6 36.13 -14.13 -2.17
CA ARG A 6 34.87 -13.86 -1.49
C ARG A 6 33.97 -15.08 -1.66
N LYS A 7 33.76 -15.83 -0.57
CA LYS A 7 32.74 -16.89 -0.55
C LYS A 7 31.37 -16.23 -0.65
N VAL A 8 30.75 -16.32 -1.82
CA VAL A 8 29.40 -15.85 -2.05
C VAL A 8 28.44 -16.82 -1.35
N LYS A 9 27.64 -16.32 -0.41
CA LYS A 9 26.54 -17.05 0.20
C LYS A 9 25.24 -16.69 -0.49
N VAL A 10 24.56 -17.67 -1.07
CA VAL A 10 23.25 -17.49 -1.71
C VAL A 10 22.16 -17.80 -0.68
N ARG A 11 21.16 -16.93 -0.54
CA ARG A 11 19.94 -17.17 0.23
C ARG A 11 18.75 -17.21 -0.71
N CYS A 12 17.94 -18.24 -0.62
CA CYS A 12 16.76 -18.42 -1.48
C CYS A 12 15.65 -19.14 -0.73
N GLY A 13 14.41 -18.99 -1.22
CA GLY A 13 13.28 -19.78 -0.73
C GLY A 13 13.41 -21.25 -1.15
N ASP A 14 12.62 -22.10 -0.53
CA ASP A 14 12.58 -23.54 -0.80
C ASP A 14 12.11 -23.90 -2.21
N ASN A 15 11.22 -23.09 -2.79
CA ASN A 15 10.68 -23.23 -4.13
C ASN A 15 11.43 -22.43 -5.20
N TRP A 16 12.55 -21.78 -4.84
CA TRP A 16 13.30 -20.92 -5.78
C TRP A 16 13.94 -21.73 -6.89
N ARG A 17 13.77 -21.26 -8.12
CA ARG A 17 14.35 -21.82 -9.35
C ARG A 17 15.02 -20.74 -10.16
N PHE A 18 16.02 -21.14 -10.95
CA PHE A 18 16.72 -20.23 -11.85
C PHE A 18 17.18 -20.93 -13.14
N GLY A 19 17.78 -20.17 -14.05
CA GLY A 19 18.19 -20.67 -15.35
C GLY A 19 17.02 -20.73 -16.34
N ARG A 20 17.31 -21.14 -17.57
CA ARG A 20 16.32 -21.24 -18.64
C ARG A 20 15.23 -22.26 -18.26
N GLY A 21 13.98 -21.79 -18.22
CA GLY A 21 12.85 -22.64 -17.83
C GLY A 21 12.85 -23.10 -16.38
N GLY A 22 13.61 -22.48 -15.46
CA GLY A 22 13.69 -22.88 -14.06
C GLY A 22 14.40 -24.22 -13.85
N ALA A 23 15.34 -24.58 -14.72
CA ALA A 23 16.01 -25.90 -14.72
C ALA A 23 16.91 -26.16 -13.53
N ALA A 24 17.32 -25.13 -12.77
CA ALA A 24 18.22 -25.23 -11.65
C ALA A 24 17.57 -24.72 -10.34
N ASP A 25 18.07 -25.22 -9.21
CA ASP A 25 17.59 -24.92 -7.86
C ASP A 25 18.74 -24.80 -6.84
N ALA A 26 18.40 -24.71 -5.56
CA ALA A 26 19.36 -24.67 -4.46
C ALA A 26 20.28 -25.90 -4.42
N THR A 27 19.78 -27.05 -4.82
CA THR A 27 20.57 -28.31 -4.86
C THR A 27 21.62 -28.25 -5.93
N TRP A 28 21.26 -27.74 -7.11
CA TRP A 28 22.19 -27.51 -8.20
C TRP A 28 23.35 -26.59 -7.79
N LEU A 29 23.03 -25.47 -7.12
CA LEU A 29 24.06 -24.53 -6.63
C LEU A 29 25.02 -25.20 -5.62
N ARG A 30 24.49 -25.99 -4.68
CA ARG A 30 25.34 -26.71 -3.71
C ARG A 30 26.29 -27.68 -4.40
N ALA A 31 25.79 -28.42 -5.41
CA ALA A 31 26.60 -29.34 -6.20
C ALA A 31 27.73 -28.64 -6.98
N HIS A 32 27.57 -27.35 -7.28
CA HIS A 32 28.56 -26.52 -7.96
C HIS A 32 29.42 -25.67 -7.00
N GLY A 33 29.47 -26.03 -5.71
CA GLY A 33 30.38 -25.43 -4.73
C GLY A 33 29.91 -24.10 -4.12
N TYR A 34 28.67 -23.67 -4.35
CA TYR A 34 28.11 -22.48 -3.70
C TYR A 34 27.62 -22.79 -2.28
N SER A 35 27.85 -21.85 -1.36
CA SER A 35 27.23 -21.88 -0.05
C SER A 35 25.77 -21.41 -0.17
N VAL A 36 24.81 -22.31 0.11
CA VAL A 36 23.38 -21.99 -0.07
C VAL A 36 22.61 -22.21 1.24
N GLU A 37 21.96 -21.17 1.68
CA GLU A 37 20.98 -21.18 2.76
C GLU A 37 19.57 -21.13 2.17
N VAL A 38 18.79 -22.18 2.41
CA VAL A 38 17.38 -22.23 2.02
C VAL A 38 16.55 -21.70 3.18
N ILE A 39 15.75 -20.68 2.90
CA ILE A 39 14.82 -20.07 3.84
C ILE A 39 13.49 -20.84 3.70
N PRO A 40 12.95 -21.44 4.76
CA PRO A 40 11.65 -22.10 4.70
C PRO A 40 10.55 -21.08 4.39
N ALA A 41 9.47 -21.57 3.76
CA ALA A 41 8.31 -20.74 3.49
C ALA A 41 7.70 -20.24 4.80
N VAL A 42 7.37 -18.95 4.84
CA VAL A 42 6.56 -18.37 5.91
C VAL A 42 5.11 -18.66 5.60
N GLU A 43 4.35 -19.14 6.58
CA GLU A 43 2.93 -19.41 6.43
C GLU A 43 2.06 -18.36 7.14
N TYR A 44 0.91 -18.09 6.57
CA TYR A 44 -0.15 -17.31 7.17
C TYR A 44 -1.47 -18.03 6.99
N ARG A 45 -2.15 -18.36 8.09
CA ARG A 45 -3.38 -19.19 8.12
C ARG A 45 -3.24 -20.53 7.41
N GLY A 46 -2.09 -21.21 7.63
CA GLY A 46 -1.84 -22.55 7.08
C GLY A 46 -1.46 -22.61 5.61
N GLU A 47 -1.23 -21.46 4.97
CA GLU A 47 -0.82 -21.40 3.56
C GLU A 47 0.44 -20.53 3.41
N ALA A 48 1.32 -20.93 2.48
CA ALA A 48 2.56 -20.21 2.21
C ALA A 48 2.28 -18.76 1.77
N VAL A 49 3.03 -17.83 2.36
CA VAL A 49 3.03 -16.42 1.95
C VAL A 49 3.73 -16.27 0.60
N SER A 50 3.09 -15.57 -0.33
CA SER A 50 3.64 -15.27 -1.64
C SER A 50 3.22 -13.87 -2.13
N SER A 51 3.98 -13.30 -3.05
CA SER A 51 3.63 -12.03 -3.67
C SER A 51 2.28 -12.09 -4.39
N THR A 52 1.94 -13.21 -5.00
CA THR A 52 0.65 -13.43 -5.67
C THR A 52 -0.50 -13.38 -4.67
N ARG A 53 -0.35 -14.06 -3.53
CA ARG A 53 -1.37 -14.10 -2.49
C ARG A 53 -1.56 -12.74 -1.82
N ILE A 54 -0.45 -12.01 -1.57
CA ILE A 54 -0.51 -10.64 -1.03
C ILE A 54 -1.23 -9.69 -1.99
N ARG A 55 -0.92 -9.74 -3.30
CA ARG A 55 -1.60 -8.91 -4.30
C ARG A 55 -3.08 -9.22 -4.36
N ALA A 56 -3.45 -10.50 -4.41
CA ALA A 56 -4.83 -10.92 -4.43
C ALA A 56 -5.62 -10.45 -3.18
N ALA A 57 -5.01 -10.46 -2.00
CA ALA A 57 -5.63 -9.93 -0.78
C ALA A 57 -5.86 -8.41 -0.88
N LEU A 58 -4.86 -7.65 -1.37
CA LEU A 58 -5.00 -6.21 -1.58
C LEU A 58 -6.09 -5.87 -2.61
N GLU A 59 -6.18 -6.62 -3.71
CA GLU A 59 -7.19 -6.44 -4.76
C GLU A 59 -8.62 -6.75 -4.28
N ARG A 60 -8.76 -7.56 -3.23
CA ARG A 60 -10.05 -7.81 -2.55
C ARG A 60 -10.35 -6.85 -1.40
N GLY A 61 -9.42 -5.94 -1.08
CA GLY A 61 -9.55 -5.04 0.07
C GLY A 61 -9.23 -5.69 1.43
N GLU A 62 -8.67 -6.89 1.45
CA GLU A 62 -8.22 -7.61 2.64
C GLU A 62 -6.86 -7.06 3.12
N VAL A 63 -6.85 -5.77 3.46
CA VAL A 63 -5.61 -5.01 3.76
C VAL A 63 -4.91 -5.57 4.98
N GLU A 64 -5.65 -5.95 6.00
CA GLU A 64 -5.11 -6.47 7.26
C GLU A 64 -4.39 -7.81 7.02
N ASP A 65 -4.97 -8.70 6.23
CA ASP A 65 -4.35 -9.98 5.85
C ASP A 65 -3.10 -9.77 5.00
N ALA A 66 -3.15 -8.82 4.06
CA ALA A 66 -2.00 -8.46 3.25
C ALA A 66 -0.86 -7.89 4.09
N CYS A 67 -1.16 -7.02 5.07
CA CYS A 67 -0.19 -6.46 6.00
C CYS A 67 0.40 -7.54 6.93
N ALA A 68 -0.42 -8.47 7.40
CA ALA A 68 0.05 -9.61 8.20
C ALA A 68 1.01 -10.50 7.40
N MET A 69 0.69 -10.81 6.15
CA MET A 69 1.59 -11.55 5.24
C MET A 69 2.88 -10.78 4.91
N LEU A 70 2.82 -9.44 4.80
CA LEU A 70 3.98 -8.58 4.56
C LEU A 70 4.86 -8.39 5.81
N GLY A 71 4.31 -8.61 7.01
CA GLY A 71 4.95 -8.26 8.28
C GLY A 71 5.07 -6.74 8.52
N ARG A 72 4.37 -5.92 7.72
CA ARG A 72 4.36 -4.46 7.80
C ARG A 72 3.15 -3.89 7.06
N PRO A 73 2.74 -2.64 7.32
CA PRO A 73 1.72 -1.97 6.53
C PRO A 73 2.08 -1.90 5.05
N PHE A 74 1.08 -2.00 4.18
CA PHE A 74 1.25 -1.72 2.77
C PHE A 74 1.31 -0.20 2.56
N VAL A 75 2.32 0.28 1.83
CA VAL A 75 2.60 1.70 1.66
C VAL A 75 2.29 2.13 0.23
N VAL A 76 1.42 3.13 0.10
CA VAL A 76 1.21 3.87 -1.14
C VAL A 76 2.10 5.11 -1.11
N ARG A 77 2.94 5.27 -2.12
CA ARG A 77 3.81 6.43 -2.31
C ARG A 77 3.33 7.24 -3.49
N GLY A 78 3.43 8.56 -3.39
CA GLY A 78 3.04 9.41 -4.50
C GLY A 78 3.42 10.86 -4.32
N GLU A 79 3.18 11.62 -5.38
CA GLU A 79 3.41 13.05 -5.42
C GLU A 79 2.23 13.78 -4.79
N VAL A 80 2.53 14.72 -3.90
CA VAL A 80 1.54 15.58 -3.26
C VAL A 80 1.15 16.69 -4.22
N PHE A 81 -0.14 16.91 -4.38
CA PHE A 81 -0.68 18.00 -5.19
C PHE A 81 -1.80 18.76 -4.47
N ALA A 82 -2.02 20.03 -4.89
CA ALA A 82 -3.06 20.87 -4.32
C ALA A 82 -4.44 20.39 -4.77
N GLY A 83 -5.32 20.05 -3.81
CA GLY A 83 -6.72 19.72 -4.07
C GLY A 83 -7.63 20.96 -4.08
N LYS A 84 -8.93 20.77 -4.33
CA LYS A 84 -9.95 21.85 -4.29
C LYS A 84 -10.19 22.40 -2.87
N GLY A 85 -9.63 21.76 -1.82
CA GLY A 85 -9.82 22.19 -0.45
C GLY A 85 -11.22 21.95 0.11
N GLU A 86 -12.02 21.08 -0.52
CA GLU A 86 -13.39 20.78 -0.06
C GLU A 86 -13.39 20.16 1.34
N GLY A 87 -12.44 19.27 1.64
CA GLY A 87 -12.27 18.70 2.97
C GLY A 87 -11.93 19.76 4.02
N SER A 88 -11.08 20.72 3.68
CA SER A 88 -10.73 21.83 4.56
C SER A 88 -11.93 22.71 4.89
N ARG A 89 -12.88 22.89 3.96
CA ARG A 89 -14.17 23.59 4.22
C ARG A 89 -15.07 22.84 5.19
N LEU A 90 -14.93 21.51 5.26
CA LEU A 90 -15.65 20.66 6.19
C LEU A 90 -14.96 20.52 7.56
N GLY A 91 -13.80 21.21 7.76
CA GLY A 91 -13.04 21.21 9.01
C GLY A 91 -12.00 20.09 9.12
N TYR A 92 -11.75 19.33 8.04
CA TYR A 92 -10.71 18.30 7.98
C TYR A 92 -9.58 18.75 7.05
N PRO A 93 -8.35 18.93 7.55
CA PRO A 93 -7.19 19.15 6.67
C PRO A 93 -7.02 17.97 5.72
N THR A 94 -6.83 18.25 4.42
CA THR A 94 -6.69 17.22 3.41
C THR A 94 -5.38 17.32 2.66
N VAL A 95 -4.82 16.18 2.29
CA VAL A 95 -3.67 16.07 1.40
C VAL A 95 -4.04 15.12 0.26
N ASN A 96 -3.81 15.57 -0.96
CA ASN A 96 -4.04 14.76 -2.16
C ASN A 96 -2.71 14.19 -2.66
N LEU A 97 -2.73 12.91 -2.99
CA LEU A 97 -1.58 12.15 -3.42
C LEU A 97 -1.88 11.46 -4.74
N LYS A 98 -1.02 11.69 -5.74
CA LYS A 98 -1.02 10.88 -6.97
C LYS A 98 -0.07 9.69 -6.77
N PRO A 99 -0.55 8.44 -6.74
CA PRO A 99 0.31 7.27 -6.61
C PRO A 99 1.36 7.19 -7.71
N SER A 100 2.61 6.94 -7.37
CA SER A 100 3.74 6.93 -8.34
C SER A 100 3.84 5.66 -9.18
N SER A 101 3.18 4.62 -8.89
CA SER A 101 2.95 3.40 -9.66
C SER A 101 2.40 2.34 -8.70
N LEU A 102 1.12 2.11 -8.75
CA LEU A 102 0.50 0.97 -8.10
C LEU A 102 0.37 -0.13 -9.14
N ASN A 103 1.28 -1.11 -9.09
CA ASN A 103 1.14 -2.36 -9.87
C ASN A 103 0.08 -3.30 -9.25
N ILE A 104 -0.84 -2.75 -8.46
CA ILE A 104 -1.91 -3.44 -7.75
C ILE A 104 -3.17 -2.60 -7.89
N ARG A 105 -4.27 -3.22 -8.26
CA ARG A 105 -5.58 -2.59 -8.33
C ARG A 105 -6.27 -2.67 -6.97
N LEU A 106 -6.05 -1.67 -6.14
CA LEU A 106 -6.80 -1.54 -4.89
C LEU A 106 -8.29 -1.27 -5.19
N PRO A 107 -9.23 -1.79 -4.40
CA PRO A 107 -10.63 -1.39 -4.48
C PRO A 107 -10.79 0.12 -4.27
N LEU A 108 -11.62 0.74 -5.11
CA LEU A 108 -12.00 2.14 -4.91
C LEU A 108 -12.83 2.25 -3.63
N GLY A 109 -12.48 3.18 -2.75
CA GLY A 109 -13.17 3.32 -1.49
C GLY A 109 -12.38 4.01 -0.40
N VAL A 110 -12.86 3.85 0.80
CA VAL A 110 -12.36 4.52 2.00
C VAL A 110 -11.53 3.55 2.84
N TYR A 111 -10.37 4.02 3.27
CA TYR A 111 -9.38 3.27 4.03
C TYR A 111 -9.04 3.98 5.34
N ALA A 112 -8.85 3.22 6.40
CA ALA A 112 -8.08 3.67 7.55
C ALA A 112 -6.60 3.66 7.19
N VAL A 113 -5.91 4.76 7.45
CA VAL A 113 -4.52 4.94 7.05
C VAL A 113 -3.69 5.61 8.14
N GLU A 114 -2.37 5.58 7.96
CA GLU A 114 -1.42 6.42 8.69
C GLU A 114 -0.59 7.21 7.67
N ALA A 115 -0.51 8.52 7.84
CA ALA A 115 0.30 9.41 7.03
C ALA A 115 1.07 10.37 7.94
N GLY A 116 2.40 10.47 7.77
CA GLY A 116 3.25 11.28 8.63
C GLY A 116 3.19 10.91 10.13
N GLY A 117 2.93 9.64 10.46
CA GLY A 117 2.76 9.17 11.85
C GLY A 117 1.40 9.49 12.47
N VAL A 118 0.45 10.05 11.71
CA VAL A 118 -0.89 10.42 12.18
C VAL A 118 -1.94 9.52 11.57
N ARG A 119 -2.88 9.03 12.39
CA ARG A 119 -4.06 8.29 11.91
C ARG A 119 -4.97 9.20 11.11
N ALA A 120 -5.43 8.70 9.98
CA ALA A 120 -6.26 9.42 9.05
C ALA A 120 -7.25 8.49 8.33
N VAL A 121 -8.18 9.07 7.61
CA VAL A 121 -9.04 8.39 6.65
C VAL A 121 -8.61 8.80 5.25
N ALA A 122 -8.50 7.86 4.33
CA ALA A 122 -8.20 8.17 2.94
C ALA A 122 -9.28 7.65 2.00
N ASN A 123 -9.68 8.46 1.04
CA ASN A 123 -10.44 8.01 -0.11
C ASN A 123 -9.46 7.69 -1.24
N TYR A 124 -9.53 6.47 -1.78
CA TYR A 124 -8.86 6.06 -3.00
C TYR A 124 -9.89 5.97 -4.11
N GLY A 125 -9.85 6.91 -5.05
CA GLY A 125 -10.86 7.03 -6.08
C GLY A 125 -10.49 7.99 -7.20
N PHE A 126 -11.35 8.10 -8.19
CA PHE A 126 -11.17 9.09 -9.26
C PHE A 126 -11.56 10.48 -8.75
N ALA A 127 -10.61 11.42 -8.80
CA ALA A 127 -10.92 12.79 -8.48
C ALA A 127 -11.92 13.35 -9.50
N PRO A 128 -13.05 13.95 -9.07
CA PRO A 128 -13.92 14.65 -10.00
C PRO A 128 -13.14 15.81 -10.61
N THR A 129 -13.00 15.79 -11.91
CA THR A 129 -12.37 16.69 -12.85
C THR A 129 -11.63 17.91 -12.26
N PHE A 130 -10.31 17.84 -12.19
CA PHE A 130 -9.46 19.01 -12.00
C PHE A 130 -9.10 19.57 -13.38
N GLY A 131 -9.75 20.66 -13.80
CA GLY A 131 -9.53 21.29 -15.08
C GLY A 131 -10.00 20.46 -16.28
N GLU A 132 -9.46 20.74 -17.47
CA GLU A 132 -9.86 20.11 -18.75
C GLU A 132 -9.41 18.64 -18.92
N ARG A 133 -8.68 18.07 -17.95
CA ARG A 133 -8.24 16.66 -17.97
C ARG A 133 -8.81 15.90 -16.78
N ALA A 134 -9.69 14.95 -17.05
CA ALA A 134 -10.01 13.90 -16.08
C ALA A 134 -8.73 13.09 -15.79
N TRP A 135 -8.43 12.82 -14.54
CA TRP A 135 -7.36 11.90 -14.19
C TRP A 135 -7.79 10.49 -14.61
N GLU A 136 -6.99 9.84 -15.45
CA GLU A 136 -7.21 8.46 -15.87
C GLU A 136 -6.90 7.45 -14.75
N GLU A 137 -6.19 7.89 -13.72
CA GLU A 137 -5.75 7.07 -12.59
C GLU A 137 -6.38 7.55 -11.28
N PRO A 138 -6.72 6.62 -10.36
CA PRO A 138 -7.22 6.99 -9.05
C PRO A 138 -6.17 7.73 -8.22
N VAL A 139 -6.62 8.64 -7.38
CA VAL A 139 -5.82 9.41 -6.43
C VAL A 139 -6.17 9.01 -4.99
N VAL A 140 -5.29 9.33 -4.06
CA VAL A 140 -5.53 9.17 -2.63
C VAL A 140 -5.78 10.54 -2.03
N GLU A 141 -6.97 10.78 -1.48
CA GLU A 141 -7.28 11.97 -0.69
C GLU A 141 -7.28 11.61 0.78
N VAL A 142 -6.29 12.11 1.53
CA VAL A 142 -6.11 11.83 2.96
C VAL A 142 -6.76 12.93 3.78
N HIS A 143 -7.69 12.56 4.65
CA HIS A 143 -8.38 13.43 5.62
C HIS A 143 -7.81 13.16 7.02
N PHE A 144 -7.09 14.13 7.59
CA PHE A 144 -6.49 14.00 8.91
C PHE A 144 -7.52 14.20 10.03
N LEU A 145 -7.47 13.34 11.03
CA LEU A 145 -8.34 13.38 12.22
C LEU A 145 -7.83 14.36 13.28
N ARG A 146 -6.63 14.88 13.11
CA ARG A 146 -5.93 15.86 13.94
C ARG A 146 -5.21 16.84 13.01
N PRO A 147 -4.61 17.94 13.53
CA PRO A 147 -3.82 18.82 12.68
C PRO A 147 -2.86 18.01 11.82
N ALA A 148 -2.89 18.26 10.52
CA ALA A 148 -2.05 17.56 9.56
C ALA A 148 -0.58 17.79 9.92
N PRO A 149 0.29 16.78 9.82
CA PRO A 149 1.72 17.02 9.81
C PRO A 149 2.06 17.96 8.65
N ASP A 150 3.18 18.66 8.73
CA ASP A 150 3.60 19.60 7.67
C ASP A 150 4.01 18.82 6.39
N VAL A 151 3.01 18.32 5.66
CA VAL A 151 3.15 17.67 4.35
C VAL A 151 2.75 18.62 3.21
N GLN A 152 2.52 19.90 3.50
CA GLN A 152 2.03 20.90 2.55
C GLN A 152 3.13 21.45 1.63
N GLY A 153 4.39 21.09 1.83
CA GLY A 153 5.53 21.64 1.11
C GLY A 153 5.75 21.20 -0.33
N GLY A 154 4.86 20.38 -0.90
CA GLY A 154 5.12 19.71 -2.19
C GLY A 154 6.18 18.61 -2.04
N GLY A 155 6.14 17.58 -2.86
CA GLY A 155 7.08 16.46 -2.82
C GLY A 155 6.38 15.13 -2.77
N PHE A 156 7.10 14.09 -2.33
CA PHE A 156 6.57 12.74 -2.18
C PHE A 156 6.07 12.50 -0.74
N ALA A 157 4.92 11.85 -0.63
CA ALA A 157 4.40 11.38 0.66
C ALA A 157 4.15 9.86 0.64
N GLU A 158 4.11 9.30 1.84
CA GLU A 158 3.80 7.89 2.08
C GLU A 158 2.51 7.78 2.88
N VAL A 159 1.61 6.94 2.42
CA VAL A 159 0.37 6.58 3.09
C VAL A 159 0.39 5.09 3.38
N LYS A 160 0.38 4.71 4.65
CA LYS A 160 0.31 3.33 5.10
C LYS A 160 -1.16 2.91 5.17
N LEU A 161 -1.55 1.91 4.40
CA LEU A 161 -2.88 1.33 4.48
C LEU A 161 -2.96 0.43 5.71
N LEU A 162 -4.03 0.56 6.48
CA LEU A 162 -4.25 -0.20 7.71
C LEU A 162 -5.46 -1.12 7.57
N ARG A 163 -6.56 -0.61 7.02
CA ARG A 163 -7.81 -1.34 6.83
C ARG A 163 -8.65 -0.74 5.71
N PHE A 164 -9.33 -1.56 4.94
CA PHE A 164 -10.39 -1.14 4.03
C PHE A 164 -11.69 -0.97 4.83
N LEU A 165 -12.28 0.23 4.80
CA LEU A 165 -13.47 0.53 5.57
C LEU A 165 -14.76 0.27 4.80
N ARG A 166 -14.82 0.73 3.55
CA ARG A 166 -15.99 0.58 2.69
C ARG A 166 -15.70 0.99 1.23
N PRO A 167 -16.49 0.54 0.25
CA PRO A 167 -16.43 1.07 -1.12
C PRO A 167 -16.92 2.53 -1.19
N GLU A 168 -16.62 3.19 -2.32
CA GLU A 168 -17.17 4.50 -2.66
C GLU A 168 -18.69 4.43 -2.76
N ARG A 169 -19.34 5.53 -2.39
CA ARG A 169 -20.78 5.71 -2.57
C ARG A 169 -21.14 7.17 -2.82
N ARG A 170 -22.24 7.40 -3.49
CA ARG A 170 -22.83 8.74 -3.65
C ARG A 170 -23.66 9.09 -2.42
N PHE A 171 -23.74 10.39 -2.13
CA PHE A 171 -24.53 10.93 -1.03
C PHE A 171 -25.59 11.88 -1.57
N GLU A 172 -26.77 11.84 -1.00
CA GLU A 172 -27.92 12.65 -1.40
C GLU A 172 -27.80 14.10 -0.93
N SER A 173 -26.99 14.36 0.09
CA SER A 173 -26.77 15.69 0.64
C SER A 173 -25.38 15.85 1.25
N PRO A 174 -24.87 17.10 1.38
CA PRO A 174 -23.64 17.41 2.11
C PRO A 174 -23.67 16.93 3.57
N ASP A 175 -24.82 16.97 4.24
CA ASP A 175 -24.96 16.53 5.63
C ASP A 175 -24.84 15.00 5.75
N ALA A 176 -25.37 14.25 4.78
CA ALA A 176 -25.22 12.80 4.72
C ALA A 176 -23.73 12.42 4.51
N LEU A 177 -23.01 13.15 3.65
CA LEU A 177 -21.57 13.00 3.46
C LEU A 177 -20.80 13.30 4.76
N LYS A 178 -21.08 14.44 5.42
CA LYS A 178 -20.44 14.81 6.68
C LYS A 178 -20.65 13.78 7.78
N SER A 179 -21.87 13.28 7.91
CA SER A 179 -22.22 12.24 8.87
C SER A 179 -21.48 10.93 8.59
N GLN A 180 -21.27 10.60 7.32
CA GLN A 180 -20.51 9.41 6.95
C GLN A 180 -19.01 9.59 7.20
N ILE A 181 -18.43 10.74 6.89
CA ILE A 181 -17.02 11.04 7.22
C ILE A 181 -16.80 10.87 8.73
N ALA A 182 -17.69 11.37 9.57
CA ALA A 182 -17.58 11.19 11.02
C ALA A 182 -17.57 9.70 11.44
N ARG A 183 -18.41 8.86 10.80
CA ARG A 183 -18.39 7.39 11.04
C ARG A 183 -17.10 6.74 10.57
N ASP A 184 -16.61 7.11 9.39
CA ASP A 184 -15.36 6.60 8.85
C ASP A 184 -14.17 6.99 9.74
N CYS A 185 -14.16 8.22 10.26
CA CYS A 185 -13.18 8.70 11.23
C CYS A 185 -13.19 7.87 12.52
N ALA A 186 -14.38 7.62 13.08
CA ALA A 186 -14.52 6.78 14.28
C ALA A 186 -14.02 5.34 14.01
N ALA A 187 -14.38 4.78 12.86
CA ALA A 187 -13.92 3.45 12.45
C ALA A 187 -12.39 3.37 12.23
N ALA A 188 -11.75 4.44 11.75
CA ALA A 188 -10.31 4.48 11.54
C ALA A 188 -9.49 4.56 12.85
N LEU A 189 -10.11 5.00 13.95
CA LEU A 189 -9.50 5.08 15.28
C LEU A 189 -9.65 3.78 16.09
N ALA A 190 -10.65 2.97 15.77
CA ALA A 190 -10.87 1.64 16.36
C ALA A 190 -9.85 0.63 15.85
#